data_b97bb614231e7119a347899c65d2358b
#
_entry.id   b97bb614231e7119a347899c65d2358b
#
_cell.length_a   1.000
_cell.length_b   1.000
_cell.length_c   1.000
_cell.angle_alpha   90.00
_cell.angle_beta   90.00
_cell.angle_gamma   90.00
#
_symmetry.space_group_name_H-M   'P 1'
#
loop_
_entity.id
_entity.type
_entity.pdbx_description
1 polymer ?
#
loop_
_entity_poly.entity_id
_entity_poly.type
_entity_poly.pdbx_seq_one_letter_code
_entity_poly.pdbx_strand_id
1 'polypeptide(L)'
;LTSLLFLFNISQYLFIGGRIITFPFLEHELNSPFDLEFMTNFYSSTNNSIYVYSIIFLFNFLINLFYFFIKINNNKKNTIWLNILVCPIFFFYILLFLLLSISEFNLYLKTKDLGYLARYSYQSEQYSSGNSTLLILFYTFLGLLFCFRNKKIIIFSYLLLLIYSFIIILGGQRGPFISAIMMGIWLYGINKNISLKKLMSLFFLLFLFLIIIMGISSRGVNGDINNYVYLLEMFIYKQGVTLGVISYSISDFQNFPIMAYVNSLIPGATRIYSLFIDNQLSLPDLGFGPFVSHTANNVMFQEGYGLGWSILLNLYLFSFNNPLIFIFFCFLFSYFLNKLDNCFYHDYWFGLSGTLATKIVFSPRDDLKNIIHFAIFFTIAYFLLKIINTTLLRYRN
;
A
#
# COMPACT_ATOMS: atom_id res chain seq x y z
N LEU A 1 -4.98 -3.61 19.68
CA LEU A 1 -4.10 -4.48 18.87
C LEU A 1 -4.57 -4.67 17.42
N THR A 2 -5.71 -4.10 17.02
CA THR A 2 -6.30 -4.28 15.69
C THR A 2 -6.59 -2.95 14.99
N SER A 3 -6.08 -1.84 15.51
CA SER A 3 -6.20 -0.53 14.87
C SER A 3 -5.34 -0.47 13.59
N LEU A 4 -5.74 0.37 12.64
CA LEU A 4 -4.93 0.64 11.44
C LEU A 4 -3.55 1.17 11.81
N LEU A 5 -3.44 2.00 12.87
CA LEU A 5 -2.15 2.44 13.39
C LEU A 5 -1.27 1.25 13.82
N PHE A 6 -1.81 0.29 14.56
CA PHE A 6 -1.04 -0.86 15.00
C PHE A 6 -0.56 -1.71 13.82
N LEU A 7 -1.43 -1.96 12.85
CA LEU A 7 -1.09 -2.71 11.64
C LEU A 7 -0.09 -1.95 10.76
N PHE A 8 -0.22 -0.63 10.66
CA PHE A 8 0.73 0.24 10.00
C PHE A 8 2.12 0.17 10.67
N ASN A 9 2.19 0.21 12.01
CA ASN A 9 3.45 0.06 12.73
C ASN A 9 4.10 -1.31 12.49
N ILE A 10 3.32 -2.40 12.50
CA ILE A 10 3.86 -3.74 12.15
C ILE A 10 4.45 -3.73 10.74
N SER A 11 3.75 -3.14 9.79
CA SER A 11 4.24 -3.01 8.40
C SER A 11 5.51 -2.16 8.33
N GLN A 12 5.62 -1.09 9.13
CA GLN A 12 6.86 -0.31 9.25
C GLN A 12 8.02 -1.14 9.76
N TYR A 13 7.81 -1.91 10.83
CA TYR A 13 8.85 -2.80 11.36
C TYR A 13 9.25 -3.87 10.35
N LEU A 14 8.34 -4.36 9.53
CA LEU A 14 8.66 -5.36 8.50
C LEU A 14 9.39 -4.73 7.31
N PHE A 15 8.86 -3.65 6.74
CA PHE A 15 9.35 -3.09 5.46
C PHE A 15 10.52 -2.14 5.62
N ILE A 16 10.71 -1.54 6.78
CA ILE A 16 11.85 -0.66 7.09
C ILE A 16 12.78 -1.32 8.11
N GLY A 17 12.22 -1.75 9.24
CA GLY A 17 12.98 -2.35 10.34
C GLY A 17 13.50 -3.77 10.08
N GLY A 18 12.92 -4.49 9.10
CA GLY A 18 13.27 -5.89 8.85
C GLY A 18 14.76 -6.12 8.63
N ARG A 19 15.42 -5.25 7.88
CA ARG A 19 16.88 -5.32 7.66
C ARG A 19 17.68 -5.00 8.91
N ILE A 20 17.23 -4.04 9.69
CA ILE A 20 17.90 -3.67 10.94
C ILE A 20 17.88 -4.83 11.93
N ILE A 21 16.74 -5.53 12.01
CA ILE A 21 16.53 -6.65 12.94
C ILE A 21 17.34 -7.89 12.53
N THR A 22 17.40 -8.18 11.23
CA THR A 22 18.05 -9.42 10.71
C THR A 22 19.51 -9.24 10.40
N PHE A 23 19.99 -8.01 10.20
CA PHE A 23 21.41 -7.74 9.85
C PHE A 23 22.42 -8.41 10.81
N PRO A 24 22.27 -8.35 12.16
CA PRO A 24 23.22 -8.98 13.06
C PRO A 24 23.38 -10.50 12.89
N PHE A 25 22.37 -11.18 12.30
CA PHE A 25 22.39 -12.62 12.05
C PHE A 25 22.94 -12.96 10.66
N LEU A 26 22.93 -11.99 9.74
CA LEU A 26 23.35 -12.12 8.33
C LEU A 26 24.66 -11.36 8.03
N GLU A 27 25.34 -10.83 9.07
CA GLU A 27 26.51 -9.96 8.95
C GLU A 27 27.68 -10.59 8.15
N HIS A 28 27.76 -11.93 8.14
CA HIS A 28 28.78 -12.65 7.35
C HIS A 28 28.55 -12.59 5.83
N GLU A 29 27.31 -12.32 5.41
CA GLU A 29 26.92 -12.29 3.98
C GLU A 29 26.69 -10.87 3.45
N LEU A 30 26.60 -9.88 4.34
CA LEU A 30 26.15 -8.54 4.02
C LEU A 30 27.08 -7.49 4.62
N ASN A 31 27.43 -6.48 3.83
CA ASN A 31 28.31 -5.39 4.27
C ASN A 31 27.56 -4.32 5.07
N SER A 32 26.27 -4.10 4.79
CA SER A 32 25.47 -3.05 5.43
C SER A 32 23.97 -3.36 5.35
N PRO A 33 23.13 -2.99 6.36
CA PRO A 33 21.68 -3.11 6.28
C PRO A 33 21.06 -2.20 5.21
N PHE A 34 21.81 -1.22 4.72
CA PHE A 34 21.36 -0.28 3.66
C PHE A 34 21.66 -0.80 2.26
N ASP A 35 22.56 -1.78 2.10
CA ASP A 35 22.97 -2.28 0.80
C ASP A 35 21.79 -2.88 0.04
N LEU A 36 21.68 -2.48 -1.22
CA LEU A 36 20.73 -3.04 -2.15
C LEU A 36 21.55 -3.74 -3.25
N GLU A 37 21.27 -5.01 -3.52
CA GLU A 37 21.83 -5.75 -4.67
C GLU A 37 21.65 -4.99 -5.99
N PHE A 38 20.65 -4.13 -6.01
CA PHE A 38 20.29 -3.24 -7.13
C PHE A 38 21.28 -2.08 -7.33
N MET A 39 22.00 -1.68 -6.28
CA MET A 39 22.90 -0.53 -6.29
C MET A 39 24.35 -1.01 -6.20
N THR A 40 25.05 -0.96 -7.31
CA THR A 40 26.44 -1.48 -7.40
C THR A 40 27.48 -0.64 -6.66
N ASN A 41 27.19 0.60 -6.23
CA ASN A 41 28.20 1.53 -5.69
C ASN A 41 27.71 2.41 -4.51
N PHE A 42 26.64 2.04 -3.83
CA PHE A 42 26.11 2.88 -2.75
C PHE A 42 26.60 2.39 -1.38
N TYR A 43 27.53 3.13 -0.78
CA TYR A 43 27.91 2.97 0.62
C TYR A 43 27.37 4.17 1.41
N SER A 44 26.40 3.96 2.30
CA SER A 44 26.02 5.01 3.23
C SER A 44 27.21 5.29 4.17
N SER A 45 27.72 6.53 4.20
CA SER A 45 28.65 6.92 5.23
C SER A 45 27.99 6.75 6.61
N THR A 46 28.78 6.46 7.66
CA THR A 46 28.25 6.32 9.04
C THR A 46 27.44 7.54 9.50
N ASN A 47 27.81 8.75 9.07
CA ASN A 47 27.08 9.99 9.36
C ASN A 47 25.70 10.03 8.69
N ASN A 48 25.58 9.54 7.46
CA ASN A 48 24.27 9.47 6.76
C ASN A 48 23.36 8.44 7.41
N SER A 49 23.90 7.32 7.93
CA SER A 49 23.09 6.28 8.59
C SER A 49 22.43 6.80 9.88
N ILE A 50 23.13 7.56 10.70
CA ILE A 50 22.58 8.18 11.91
C ILE A 50 21.42 9.13 11.55
N TYR A 51 21.60 9.94 10.50
CA TYR A 51 20.57 10.86 10.04
C TYR A 51 19.31 10.10 9.55
N VAL A 52 19.49 9.05 8.75
CA VAL A 52 18.40 8.19 8.27
C VAL A 52 17.63 7.57 9.43
N TYR A 53 18.33 6.97 10.40
CA TYR A 53 17.69 6.40 11.59
C TYR A 53 16.94 7.45 12.41
N SER A 54 17.50 8.64 12.53
CA SER A 54 16.85 9.74 13.25
C SER A 54 15.53 10.16 12.60
N ILE A 55 15.47 10.24 11.26
CA ILE A 55 14.24 10.56 10.53
C ILE A 55 13.21 9.44 10.70
N ILE A 56 13.62 8.17 10.58
CA ILE A 56 12.72 7.02 10.76
C ILE A 56 12.16 7.00 12.19
N PHE A 57 13.02 7.21 13.19
CA PHE A 57 12.60 7.28 14.58
C PHE A 57 11.64 8.44 14.83
N LEU A 58 12.00 9.64 14.37
CA LEU A 58 11.17 10.84 14.51
C LEU A 58 9.79 10.65 13.86
N PHE A 59 9.76 10.11 12.65
CA PHE A 59 8.51 9.80 11.96
C PHE A 59 7.61 8.88 12.78
N ASN A 60 8.16 7.74 13.22
CA ASN A 60 7.40 6.78 14.02
C ASN A 60 6.94 7.37 15.34
N PHE A 61 7.80 8.11 16.02
CA PHE A 61 7.48 8.79 17.28
C PHE A 61 6.33 9.79 17.08
N LEU A 62 6.42 10.67 16.08
CA LEU A 62 5.42 11.69 15.83
C LEU A 62 4.06 11.10 15.42
N ILE A 63 4.04 10.08 14.54
CA ILE A 63 2.79 9.43 14.14
C ILE A 63 2.07 8.83 15.36
N ASN A 64 2.78 8.11 16.20
CA ASN A 64 2.18 7.51 17.40
C ASN A 64 1.77 8.58 18.41
N LEU A 65 2.64 9.57 18.67
CA LEU A 65 2.37 10.66 19.61
C LEU A 65 1.07 11.39 19.24
N PHE A 66 0.98 11.90 18.00
CA PHE A 66 -0.19 12.64 17.56
C PHE A 66 -1.46 11.79 17.54
N TYR A 67 -1.36 10.51 17.14
CA TYR A 67 -2.51 9.62 17.15
C TYR A 67 -3.15 9.50 18.53
N PHE A 68 -2.36 9.39 19.59
CA PHE A 68 -2.88 9.28 20.96
C PHE A 68 -3.39 10.60 21.52
N PHE A 69 -2.82 11.74 21.10
CA PHE A 69 -3.27 13.06 21.58
C PHE A 69 -4.55 13.55 20.89
N ILE A 70 -4.85 13.09 19.69
CA ILE A 70 -6.03 13.51 18.94
C ILE A 70 -7.29 12.84 19.50
N LYS A 71 -8.11 13.61 20.21
CA LYS A 71 -9.46 13.17 20.64
C LYS A 71 -10.46 13.46 19.52
N ILE A 72 -11.08 12.42 18.99
CA ILE A 72 -12.15 12.54 17.99
C ILE A 72 -13.49 12.55 18.69
N ASN A 73 -14.31 13.58 18.43
CA ASN A 73 -15.69 13.61 18.90
C ASN A 73 -16.56 12.68 18.03
N ASN A 74 -17.07 11.61 18.64
CA ASN A 74 -17.78 10.53 17.96
C ASN A 74 -19.29 10.76 17.88
N ASN A 75 -19.73 11.91 17.38
CA ASN A 75 -21.14 12.13 17.13
C ASN A 75 -21.65 11.23 16.00
N LYS A 76 -22.61 10.35 16.31
CA LYS A 76 -23.20 9.45 15.31
C LYS A 76 -23.92 10.25 14.23
N LYS A 77 -23.46 10.14 12.99
CA LYS A 77 -24.14 10.64 11.79
C LYS A 77 -24.27 9.49 10.79
N ASN A 78 -25.34 8.73 10.90
CA ASN A 78 -25.63 7.66 9.95
C ASN A 78 -26.63 8.19 8.92
N THR A 79 -26.33 8.01 7.64
CA THR A 79 -27.25 8.29 6.55
C THR A 79 -28.22 7.10 6.41
N ILE A 80 -29.50 7.38 6.25
CA ILE A 80 -30.48 6.32 5.92
C ILE A 80 -30.28 5.99 4.44
N TRP A 81 -29.72 4.82 4.16
CA TRP A 81 -29.49 4.32 2.82
C TRP A 81 -30.64 3.46 2.32
N LEU A 82 -31.07 3.68 1.08
CA LEU A 82 -32.06 2.82 0.43
C LEU A 82 -31.41 1.49 0.02
N ASN A 83 -32.00 0.40 0.46
CA ASN A 83 -31.52 -0.96 0.12
C ASN A 83 -31.47 -1.24 -1.40
N ILE A 84 -32.29 -0.54 -2.19
CA ILE A 84 -32.32 -0.66 -3.65
C ILE A 84 -30.97 -0.30 -4.29
N LEU A 85 -30.20 0.59 -3.67
CA LEU A 85 -28.87 1.01 -4.16
C LEU A 85 -27.80 -0.05 -3.95
N VAL A 86 -28.01 -0.99 -3.05
CA VAL A 86 -27.03 -2.05 -2.74
C VAL A 86 -26.83 -2.98 -3.95
N CYS A 87 -27.94 -3.40 -4.58
CA CYS A 87 -27.87 -4.36 -5.69
C CYS A 87 -27.03 -3.88 -6.87
N PRO A 88 -27.21 -2.67 -7.44
CA PRO A 88 -26.40 -2.21 -8.54
C PRO A 88 -24.92 -2.03 -8.14
N ILE A 89 -24.63 -1.47 -6.95
CA ILE A 89 -23.26 -1.29 -6.46
C ILE A 89 -22.57 -2.65 -6.32
N PHE A 90 -23.26 -3.62 -5.74
CA PHE A 90 -22.73 -4.97 -5.56
C PHE A 90 -22.51 -5.70 -6.89
N PHE A 91 -23.42 -5.53 -7.86
CA PHE A 91 -23.27 -6.06 -9.21
C PHE A 91 -22.01 -5.49 -9.90
N PHE A 92 -21.82 -4.17 -9.88
CA PHE A 92 -20.62 -3.55 -10.45
C PHE A 92 -19.34 -3.99 -9.73
N TYR A 93 -19.38 -4.18 -8.42
CA TYR A 93 -18.26 -4.70 -7.65
C TYR A 93 -17.86 -6.12 -8.11
N ILE A 94 -18.84 -7.02 -8.30
CA ILE A 94 -18.59 -8.37 -8.81
C ILE A 94 -18.05 -8.33 -10.24
N LEU A 95 -18.61 -7.48 -11.10
CA LEU A 95 -18.13 -7.32 -12.47
C LEU A 95 -16.66 -6.89 -12.50
N LEU A 96 -16.29 -5.89 -11.71
CA LEU A 96 -14.89 -5.43 -11.57
C LEU A 96 -13.98 -6.51 -11.01
N PHE A 97 -14.46 -7.28 -10.03
CA PHE A 97 -13.73 -8.43 -9.49
C PHE A 97 -13.42 -9.45 -10.59
N LEU A 98 -14.40 -9.81 -11.41
CA LEU A 98 -14.23 -10.79 -12.50
C LEU A 98 -13.25 -10.27 -13.55
N LEU A 99 -13.42 -9.03 -14.03
CA LEU A 99 -12.54 -8.42 -15.03
C LEU A 99 -11.08 -8.37 -14.54
N LEU A 100 -10.85 -7.92 -13.32
CA LEU A 100 -9.50 -7.84 -12.73
C LEU A 100 -8.91 -9.23 -12.50
N SER A 101 -9.71 -10.19 -11.99
CA SER A 101 -9.24 -11.55 -11.70
C SER A 101 -8.87 -12.30 -12.99
N ILE A 102 -9.67 -12.18 -14.04
CA ILE A 102 -9.37 -12.78 -15.36
C ILE A 102 -8.10 -12.15 -15.94
N SER A 103 -7.98 -10.83 -15.89
CA SER A 103 -6.80 -10.11 -16.38
C SER A 103 -5.53 -10.57 -15.67
N GLU A 104 -5.54 -10.62 -14.32
CA GLU A 104 -4.40 -11.05 -13.52
C GLU A 104 -4.05 -12.53 -13.71
N PHE A 105 -5.06 -13.40 -13.83
CA PHE A 105 -4.84 -14.81 -14.09
C PHE A 105 -4.25 -15.06 -15.48
N ASN A 106 -4.74 -14.36 -16.50
CA ASN A 106 -4.16 -14.42 -17.85
C ASN A 106 -2.71 -13.93 -17.88
N LEU A 107 -2.39 -12.86 -17.13
CA LEU A 107 -1.04 -12.38 -16.99
C LEU A 107 -0.14 -13.44 -16.31
N TYR A 108 -0.62 -14.07 -15.24
CA TYR A 108 0.09 -15.16 -14.59
C TYR A 108 0.37 -16.32 -15.56
N LEU A 109 -0.62 -16.77 -16.32
CA LEU A 109 -0.43 -17.87 -17.29
C LEU A 109 0.62 -17.54 -18.36
N LYS A 110 0.71 -16.28 -18.81
CA LYS A 110 1.70 -15.83 -19.79
C LYS A 110 3.10 -15.71 -19.22
N THR A 111 3.23 -15.39 -17.93
CA THR A 111 4.53 -15.06 -17.32
C THR A 111 5.08 -16.15 -16.40
N LYS A 112 4.33 -17.20 -16.07
CA LYS A 112 4.73 -18.24 -15.11
C LYS A 112 6.05 -18.92 -15.46
N ASP A 113 6.31 -19.16 -16.76
CA ASP A 113 7.52 -19.86 -17.24
C ASP A 113 8.69 -18.90 -17.51
N LEU A 114 8.43 -17.58 -17.59
CA LEU A 114 9.41 -16.54 -17.87
C LEU A 114 10.03 -15.91 -16.60
N GLY A 115 9.47 -16.26 -15.42
CA GLY A 115 9.88 -15.72 -14.13
C GLY A 115 9.20 -14.41 -13.75
N TYR A 116 9.38 -14.02 -12.48
CA TYR A 116 8.68 -12.88 -11.86
C TYR A 116 8.87 -11.53 -12.59
N LEU A 117 10.07 -11.29 -13.13
CA LEU A 117 10.41 -10.03 -13.80
C LEU A 117 9.67 -9.83 -15.13
N ALA A 118 9.41 -10.92 -15.85
CA ALA A 118 8.67 -10.86 -17.10
C ALA A 118 7.28 -10.21 -16.94
N ARG A 119 6.68 -10.30 -15.75
CA ARG A 119 5.44 -9.64 -15.42
C ARG A 119 5.55 -8.11 -15.53
N TYR A 120 6.65 -7.52 -15.10
CA TYR A 120 6.84 -6.07 -15.11
C TYR A 120 7.26 -5.56 -16.49
N SER A 121 8.13 -6.28 -17.20
CA SER A 121 8.48 -5.93 -18.59
C SER A 121 7.25 -6.03 -19.51
N TYR A 122 6.42 -7.06 -19.33
CA TYR A 122 5.19 -7.26 -20.09
C TYR A 122 4.09 -6.23 -19.74
N GLN A 123 3.98 -5.83 -18.47
CA GLN A 123 3.05 -4.79 -18.04
C GLN A 123 3.40 -3.42 -18.59
N SER A 124 4.68 -3.10 -18.78
CA SER A 124 5.11 -1.80 -19.32
C SER A 124 4.65 -1.61 -20.76
N GLU A 125 4.53 -2.66 -21.55
CA GLU A 125 4.11 -2.60 -22.96
C GLU A 125 2.59 -2.67 -23.16
N GLN A 126 1.85 -3.44 -22.35
CA GLN A 126 0.42 -3.68 -22.58
C GLN A 126 -0.54 -3.05 -21.57
N TYR A 127 -0.09 -2.62 -20.39
CA TYR A 127 -0.98 -2.29 -19.27
C TYR A 127 -0.89 -0.86 -18.76
N SER A 128 -0.37 0.06 -19.54
CA SER A 128 -0.03 1.41 -19.06
C SER A 128 -1.19 2.26 -18.49
N SER A 129 -2.48 1.90 -18.65
CA SER A 129 -3.55 2.75 -18.10
C SER A 129 -4.86 2.06 -17.68
N GLY A 130 -5.23 0.94 -18.31
CA GLY A 130 -6.56 0.35 -18.12
C GLY A 130 -6.76 -0.29 -16.74
N ASN A 131 -5.83 -1.12 -16.30
CA ASN A 131 -5.98 -1.88 -15.06
C ASN A 131 -5.88 -1.02 -13.80
N SER A 132 -5.09 0.05 -13.81
CA SER A 132 -5.01 0.97 -12.65
C SER A 132 -6.34 1.67 -12.38
N THR A 133 -7.05 2.08 -13.41
CA THR A 133 -8.39 2.70 -13.29
C THR A 133 -9.42 1.69 -12.77
N LEU A 134 -9.44 0.46 -13.32
CA LEU A 134 -10.32 -0.61 -12.85
C LEU A 134 -10.05 -0.95 -11.37
N LEU A 135 -8.79 -0.96 -10.97
CA LEU A 135 -8.40 -1.21 -9.59
C LEU A 135 -8.92 -0.12 -8.64
N ILE A 136 -8.78 1.15 -9.02
CA ILE A 136 -9.32 2.27 -8.23
C ILE A 136 -10.84 2.14 -8.10
N LEU A 137 -11.56 1.85 -9.18
CA LEU A 137 -13.01 1.62 -9.16
C LEU A 137 -13.37 0.44 -8.26
N PHE A 138 -12.67 -0.69 -8.35
CA PHE A 138 -12.90 -1.87 -7.52
C PHE A 138 -12.85 -1.55 -6.02
N TYR A 139 -11.80 -0.85 -5.55
CA TYR A 139 -11.70 -0.42 -4.17
C TYR A 139 -12.72 0.66 -3.80
N THR A 140 -13.06 1.55 -4.73
CA THR A 140 -14.13 2.55 -4.54
C THR A 140 -15.47 1.87 -4.27
N PHE A 141 -15.86 0.89 -5.10
CA PHE A 141 -17.09 0.14 -4.90
C PHE A 141 -17.06 -0.70 -3.61
N LEU A 142 -15.91 -1.28 -3.25
CA LEU A 142 -15.73 -1.92 -1.95
C LEU A 142 -16.09 -0.97 -0.80
N GLY A 143 -15.54 0.24 -0.82
CA GLY A 143 -15.84 1.25 0.19
C GLY A 143 -17.30 1.68 0.20
N LEU A 144 -17.94 1.85 -0.96
CA LEU A 144 -19.37 2.16 -1.04
C LEU A 144 -20.22 1.05 -0.41
N LEU A 145 -19.87 -0.23 -0.59
CA LEU A 145 -20.56 -1.35 0.05
C LEU A 145 -20.44 -1.32 1.58
N PHE A 146 -19.30 -0.85 2.10
CA PHE A 146 -19.11 -0.64 3.54
C PHE A 146 -20.04 0.41 4.11
N CYS A 147 -20.38 1.48 3.35
CA CYS A 147 -21.30 2.54 3.79
C CYS A 147 -22.68 1.98 4.21
N PHE A 148 -23.14 0.89 3.61
CA PHE A 148 -24.43 0.26 3.95
C PHE A 148 -24.42 -0.53 5.26
N ARG A 149 -23.23 -0.81 5.84
CA ARG A 149 -23.07 -1.50 7.14
C ARG A 149 -23.72 -2.89 7.23
N ASN A 150 -24.05 -3.49 6.11
CA ASN A 150 -24.58 -4.85 6.07
C ASN A 150 -23.43 -5.86 6.25
N LYS A 151 -23.38 -6.53 7.39
CA LYS A 151 -22.30 -7.49 7.73
C LYS A 151 -22.11 -8.58 6.68
N LYS A 152 -23.21 -9.13 6.10
CA LYS A 152 -23.12 -10.20 5.10
C LYS A 152 -22.45 -9.68 3.82
N ILE A 153 -22.83 -8.48 3.37
CA ILE A 153 -22.27 -7.84 2.18
C ILE A 153 -20.79 -7.51 2.40
N ILE A 154 -20.44 -6.93 3.55
CA ILE A 154 -19.06 -6.59 3.91
C ILE A 154 -18.18 -7.83 3.90
N ILE A 155 -18.61 -8.92 4.56
CA ILE A 155 -17.85 -10.17 4.62
C ILE A 155 -17.67 -10.75 3.21
N PHE A 156 -18.75 -10.80 2.40
CA PHE A 156 -18.68 -11.35 1.06
C PHE A 156 -17.77 -10.49 0.15
N SER A 157 -17.90 -9.18 0.20
CA SER A 157 -17.04 -8.27 -0.56
C SER A 157 -15.57 -8.39 -0.16
N TYR A 158 -15.30 -8.54 1.13
CA TYR A 158 -13.95 -8.80 1.64
C TYR A 158 -13.41 -10.17 1.16
N LEU A 159 -14.23 -11.21 1.12
CA LEU A 159 -13.81 -12.52 0.59
C LEU A 159 -13.42 -12.42 -0.90
N LEU A 160 -14.18 -11.68 -1.72
CA LEU A 160 -13.81 -11.43 -3.12
C LEU A 160 -12.47 -10.68 -3.22
N LEU A 161 -12.21 -9.69 -2.36
CA LEU A 161 -10.92 -9.01 -2.28
C LEU A 161 -9.79 -9.99 -1.92
N LEU A 162 -10.01 -10.89 -0.98
CA LEU A 162 -9.05 -11.94 -0.61
C LEU A 162 -8.74 -12.87 -1.80
N ILE A 163 -9.76 -13.34 -2.50
CA ILE A 163 -9.60 -14.21 -3.69
C ILE A 163 -8.81 -13.46 -4.77
N TYR A 164 -9.15 -12.20 -5.05
CA TYR A 164 -8.41 -11.38 -6.02
C TYR A 164 -6.93 -11.23 -5.63
N SER A 165 -6.66 -10.89 -4.37
CA SER A 165 -5.29 -10.74 -3.88
C SER A 165 -4.51 -12.07 -3.86
N PHE A 166 -5.21 -13.21 -3.70
CA PHE A 166 -4.62 -14.53 -3.84
C PHE A 166 -4.22 -14.83 -5.29
N ILE A 167 -5.02 -14.43 -6.28
CA ILE A 167 -4.63 -14.55 -7.69
C ILE A 167 -3.36 -13.75 -7.99
N ILE A 168 -3.24 -12.54 -7.45
CA ILE A 168 -2.06 -11.69 -7.61
C ILE A 168 -0.80 -12.34 -7.02
N ILE A 169 -0.90 -13.04 -5.88
CA ILE A 169 0.27 -13.69 -5.25
C ILE A 169 0.80 -14.85 -6.08
N LEU A 170 -0.01 -15.54 -6.88
CA LEU A 170 0.46 -16.57 -7.80
C LEU A 170 1.46 -15.98 -8.80
N GLY A 171 1.25 -14.75 -9.27
CA GLY A 171 2.20 -13.99 -10.08
C GLY A 171 3.41 -13.41 -9.31
N GLY A 172 3.61 -13.77 -8.03
CA GLY A 172 4.77 -13.38 -7.22
C GLY A 172 4.63 -12.08 -6.43
N GLN A 173 3.52 -11.33 -6.56
CA GLN A 173 3.28 -10.09 -5.78
C GLN A 173 2.60 -10.40 -4.44
N ARG A 174 3.36 -10.37 -3.34
CA ARG A 174 2.88 -10.75 -2.00
C ARG A 174 2.17 -9.62 -1.25
N GLY A 175 2.53 -8.37 -1.55
CA GLY A 175 2.04 -7.19 -0.83
C GLY A 175 0.52 -7.08 -0.77
N PRO A 176 -0.21 -7.17 -1.89
CA PRO A 176 -1.67 -7.08 -1.91
C PRO A 176 -2.37 -8.14 -1.05
N PHE A 177 -1.83 -9.37 -1.00
CA PHE A 177 -2.41 -10.45 -0.21
C PHE A 177 -2.18 -10.24 1.29
N ILE A 178 -0.96 -9.87 1.69
CA ILE A 178 -0.63 -9.56 3.09
C ILE A 178 -1.51 -8.40 3.58
N SER A 179 -1.64 -7.33 2.80
CA SER A 179 -2.46 -6.18 3.18
C SER A 179 -3.96 -6.50 3.24
N ALA A 180 -4.45 -7.41 2.38
CA ALA A 180 -5.83 -7.89 2.46
C ALA A 180 -6.08 -8.71 3.74
N ILE A 181 -5.15 -9.57 4.16
CA ILE A 181 -5.26 -10.30 5.44
C ILE A 181 -5.22 -9.32 6.63
N MET A 182 -4.33 -8.34 6.61
CA MET A 182 -4.27 -7.29 7.65
C MET A 182 -5.58 -6.51 7.74
N MET A 183 -6.19 -6.18 6.59
CA MET A 183 -7.54 -5.60 6.56
C MET A 183 -8.58 -6.53 7.23
N GLY A 184 -8.49 -7.84 7.04
CA GLY A 184 -9.36 -8.80 7.73
C GLY A 184 -9.18 -8.79 9.26
N ILE A 185 -7.94 -8.67 9.74
CA ILE A 185 -7.63 -8.52 11.17
C ILE A 185 -8.25 -7.22 11.71
N TRP A 186 -8.12 -6.12 10.97
CA TRP A 186 -8.75 -4.85 11.32
C TRP A 186 -10.28 -4.98 11.37
N LEU A 187 -10.93 -5.53 10.34
CA LEU A 187 -12.38 -5.74 10.28
C LEU A 187 -12.91 -6.59 11.44
N TYR A 188 -12.20 -7.67 11.76
CA TYR A 188 -12.55 -8.51 12.90
C TYR A 188 -12.43 -7.75 14.22
N GLY A 189 -11.40 -6.90 14.34
CA GLY A 189 -11.10 -6.13 15.54
C GLY A 189 -11.99 -4.93 15.79
N ILE A 190 -12.72 -4.41 14.79
CA ILE A 190 -13.68 -3.30 14.98
C ILE A 190 -14.74 -3.63 16.05
N ASN A 191 -15.15 -4.89 16.12
CA ASN A 191 -16.21 -5.34 17.01
C ASN A 191 -15.74 -6.26 18.15
N LYS A 192 -14.46 -6.64 18.20
CA LYS A 192 -13.94 -7.64 19.15
C LYS A 192 -12.51 -7.34 19.54
N ASN A 193 -12.21 -7.46 20.82
CA ASN A 193 -10.83 -7.43 21.29
C ASN A 193 -10.13 -8.75 20.93
N ILE A 194 -9.09 -8.66 20.12
CA ILE A 194 -8.23 -9.82 19.83
C ILE A 194 -7.15 -9.90 20.91
N SER A 195 -7.01 -11.06 21.54
CA SER A 195 -5.90 -11.30 22.48
C SER A 195 -4.58 -11.39 21.71
N LEU A 196 -3.48 -10.95 22.34
CA LEU A 196 -2.15 -10.99 21.75
C LEU A 196 -1.77 -12.40 21.27
N LYS A 197 -2.12 -13.45 22.05
CA LYS A 197 -1.86 -14.84 21.67
C LYS A 197 -2.53 -15.24 20.35
N LYS A 198 -3.79 -14.85 20.14
CA LYS A 198 -4.52 -15.12 18.88
C LYS A 198 -3.91 -14.35 17.71
N LEU A 199 -3.50 -13.11 17.94
CA LEU A 199 -2.86 -12.29 16.94
C LEU A 199 -1.51 -12.89 16.50
N MET A 200 -0.67 -13.28 17.45
CA MET A 200 0.62 -13.95 17.18
C MET A 200 0.43 -15.27 16.44
N SER A 201 -0.57 -16.09 16.83
CA SER A 201 -0.90 -17.32 16.12
C SER A 201 -1.34 -17.06 14.66
N LEU A 202 -2.13 -16.01 14.43
CA LEU A 202 -2.53 -15.60 13.07
C LEU A 202 -1.32 -15.18 12.23
N PHE A 203 -0.40 -14.38 12.78
CA PHE A 203 0.83 -13.98 12.08
C PHE A 203 1.73 -15.17 11.79
N PHE A 204 1.85 -16.10 12.72
CA PHE A 204 2.64 -17.32 12.52
C PHE A 204 2.04 -18.19 11.40
N LEU A 205 0.73 -18.41 11.39
CA LEU A 205 0.03 -19.13 10.31
C LEU A 205 0.17 -18.43 8.96
N LEU A 206 0.04 -17.10 8.94
CA LEU A 206 0.27 -16.30 7.72
C LEU A 206 1.70 -16.48 7.21
N PHE A 207 2.65 -16.47 8.11
CA PHE A 207 4.06 -16.63 7.78
C PHE A 207 4.34 -18.04 7.18
N LEU A 208 3.84 -19.11 7.82
CA LEU A 208 3.95 -20.48 7.28
C LEU A 208 3.31 -20.58 5.87
N PHE A 209 2.14 -19.97 5.70
CA PHE A 209 1.46 -19.94 4.42
C PHE A 209 2.28 -19.20 3.35
N LEU A 210 2.94 -18.10 3.70
CA LEU A 210 3.81 -17.35 2.78
C LEU A 210 5.04 -18.16 2.37
N ILE A 211 5.64 -18.95 3.29
CA ILE A 211 6.75 -19.86 2.95
C ILE A 211 6.29 -20.89 1.92
N ILE A 212 5.13 -21.52 2.14
CA ILE A 212 4.59 -22.52 1.20
C ILE A 212 4.37 -21.90 -0.19
N ILE A 213 3.79 -20.70 -0.24
CA ILE A 213 3.58 -19.99 -1.51
C ILE A 213 4.90 -19.60 -2.18
N MET A 214 5.95 -19.32 -1.41
CA MET A 214 7.28 -19.05 -2.00
C MET A 214 7.79 -20.21 -2.84
N GLY A 215 7.53 -21.45 -2.43
CA GLY A 215 7.88 -22.64 -3.20
C GLY A 215 7.04 -22.82 -4.47
N ILE A 216 5.82 -22.28 -4.54
CA ILE A 216 4.89 -22.44 -5.66
C ILE A 216 4.95 -21.26 -6.64
N SER A 217 5.34 -20.07 -6.15
CA SER A 217 5.35 -18.85 -6.96
C SER A 217 6.55 -18.81 -7.92
N SER A 218 6.40 -18.09 -9.03
CA SER A 218 7.46 -17.86 -10.04
C SER A 218 8.74 -17.19 -9.49
N ARG A 219 8.75 -16.83 -8.20
CA ARG A 219 9.87 -16.19 -7.50
C ARG A 219 10.68 -17.18 -6.67
N GLY A 220 11.16 -18.27 -7.26
CA GLY A 220 11.85 -19.38 -6.61
C GLY A 220 12.79 -18.99 -5.46
N VAL A 221 12.95 -19.87 -4.49
CA VAL A 221 13.94 -19.70 -3.40
C VAL A 221 15.27 -20.24 -3.89
N ASN A 222 16.21 -19.35 -4.21
CA ASN A 222 17.61 -19.73 -4.39
C ASN A 222 18.22 -19.81 -2.98
N GLY A 223 18.39 -21.00 -2.43
CA GLY A 223 19.03 -21.20 -1.12
C GLY A 223 18.77 -22.59 -0.54
N ASP A 224 19.58 -23.00 0.42
CA ASP A 224 19.47 -24.26 1.15
C ASP A 224 18.12 -24.31 1.91
N ILE A 225 17.18 -25.08 1.38
CA ILE A 225 15.81 -25.25 1.91
C ILE A 225 15.84 -25.92 3.30
N ASN A 226 16.96 -26.48 3.72
CA ASN A 226 17.11 -27.26 4.95
C ASN A 226 17.21 -26.42 6.24
N ASN A 227 17.44 -25.11 6.15
CA ASN A 227 17.51 -24.23 7.31
C ASN A 227 16.35 -23.24 7.36
N TYR A 228 15.27 -23.61 8.06
CA TYR A 228 14.06 -22.78 8.17
C TYR A 228 14.29 -21.44 8.88
N VAL A 229 15.27 -21.36 9.80
CA VAL A 229 15.63 -20.12 10.50
C VAL A 229 16.26 -19.15 9.53
N TYR A 230 17.23 -19.60 8.73
CA TYR A 230 17.86 -18.79 7.69
C TYR A 230 16.85 -18.31 6.64
N LEU A 231 15.91 -19.18 6.22
CA LEU A 231 14.84 -18.79 5.30
C LEU A 231 13.95 -17.68 5.89
N LEU A 232 13.68 -17.72 7.18
CA LEU A 232 12.93 -16.68 7.89
C LEU A 232 13.70 -15.36 7.91
N GLU A 233 14.97 -15.39 8.30
CA GLU A 233 15.85 -14.23 8.36
C GLU A 233 15.97 -13.57 6.99
N MET A 234 16.26 -14.35 5.95
CA MET A 234 16.33 -13.88 4.56
C MET A 234 14.99 -13.33 4.06
N PHE A 235 13.87 -13.95 4.44
CA PHE A 235 12.56 -13.43 4.10
C PHE A 235 12.34 -12.03 4.70
N ILE A 236 12.57 -11.86 6.00
CA ILE A 236 12.40 -10.58 6.70
C ILE A 236 13.38 -9.54 6.12
N TYR A 237 14.64 -9.92 5.89
CA TYR A 237 15.65 -9.06 5.28
C TYR A 237 15.21 -8.54 3.91
N LYS A 238 14.73 -9.43 3.02
CA LYS A 238 14.24 -9.06 1.68
C LYS A 238 12.96 -8.19 1.72
N GLN A 239 12.17 -8.23 2.79
CA GLN A 239 11.06 -7.27 2.96
C GLN A 239 11.57 -5.87 3.32
N GLY A 240 12.69 -5.77 4.04
CA GLY A 240 13.28 -4.53 4.53
C GLY A 240 13.97 -3.64 3.47
N VAL A 241 13.83 -3.92 2.18
CA VAL A 241 14.42 -3.15 1.06
C VAL A 241 14.15 -1.65 1.15
N THR A 242 13.01 -1.26 1.70
CA THR A 242 12.61 0.14 1.84
C THR A 242 13.61 0.96 2.67
N LEU A 243 14.35 0.34 3.61
CA LEU A 243 15.40 1.02 4.37
C LEU A 243 16.50 1.58 3.45
N GLY A 244 17.00 0.76 2.51
CA GLY A 244 17.98 1.20 1.53
C GLY A 244 17.45 2.29 0.60
N VAL A 245 16.18 2.19 0.18
CA VAL A 245 15.52 3.25 -0.63
C VAL A 245 15.45 4.57 0.14
N ILE A 246 15.11 4.53 1.42
CA ILE A 246 15.08 5.73 2.29
C ILE A 246 16.48 6.32 2.41
N SER A 247 17.48 5.50 2.68
CA SER A 247 18.87 5.96 2.80
C SER A 247 19.36 6.62 1.52
N TYR A 248 19.17 5.98 0.38
CA TYR A 248 19.55 6.52 -0.94
C TYR A 248 18.83 7.84 -1.23
N SER A 249 17.51 7.88 -1.06
CA SER A 249 16.72 9.06 -1.39
C SER A 249 17.00 10.27 -0.49
N ILE A 250 17.45 10.05 0.76
CA ILE A 250 17.80 11.12 1.70
C ILE A 250 19.24 11.60 1.49
N SER A 251 20.19 10.69 1.21
CA SER A 251 21.60 11.05 1.01
C SER A 251 21.86 11.75 -0.32
N ASP A 252 21.19 11.26 -1.36
CA ASP A 252 21.24 11.82 -2.71
C ASP A 252 20.03 12.72 -2.98
N PHE A 253 19.76 13.69 -2.08
CA PHE A 253 18.65 14.63 -2.25
C PHE A 253 18.75 15.35 -3.60
N GLN A 254 18.38 14.61 -4.65
CA GLN A 254 18.40 15.05 -6.02
C GLN A 254 17.08 15.76 -6.36
N ASN A 255 17.11 16.59 -7.37
CA ASN A 255 15.94 17.26 -7.91
C ASN A 255 14.95 16.23 -8.48
N PHE A 256 14.06 15.74 -7.65
CA PHE A 256 12.98 14.88 -8.10
C PHE A 256 12.12 15.60 -9.14
N PRO A 257 11.62 14.90 -10.17
CA PRO A 257 10.78 15.49 -11.21
C PRO A 257 9.54 16.13 -10.60
N ILE A 258 9.22 17.34 -11.03
CA ILE A 258 8.02 18.07 -10.55
C ILE A 258 6.76 17.24 -10.78
N MET A 259 6.69 16.50 -11.90
CA MET A 259 5.56 15.63 -12.21
C MET A 259 5.37 14.50 -11.21
N ALA A 260 6.43 14.02 -10.52
CA ALA A 260 6.29 13.04 -9.45
C ALA A 260 5.48 13.61 -8.25
N TYR A 261 5.75 14.88 -7.88
CA TYR A 261 4.98 15.58 -6.84
C TYR A 261 3.52 15.80 -7.25
N VAL A 262 3.30 16.34 -8.46
CA VAL A 262 1.95 16.63 -8.97
C VAL A 262 1.13 15.35 -9.10
N ASN A 263 1.71 14.30 -9.69
CA ASN A 263 1.04 13.01 -9.88
C ASN A 263 0.76 12.26 -8.57
N SER A 264 1.51 12.53 -7.50
CA SER A 264 1.21 11.98 -6.17
C SER A 264 -0.04 12.60 -5.54
N LEU A 265 -0.40 13.82 -5.91
CA LEU A 265 -1.53 14.56 -5.32
C LEU A 265 -2.77 14.55 -6.24
N ILE A 266 -2.58 14.65 -7.55
CA ILE A 266 -3.67 14.86 -8.51
C ILE A 266 -3.85 13.62 -9.39
N PRO A 267 -4.99 12.91 -9.28
CA PRO A 267 -5.31 11.80 -10.17
C PRO A 267 -5.40 12.27 -11.63
N GLY A 268 -4.71 11.55 -12.53
CA GLY A 268 -4.75 11.87 -13.95
C GLY A 268 -3.90 13.07 -14.39
N ALA A 269 -3.06 13.61 -13.49
CA ALA A 269 -2.18 14.76 -13.82
C ALA A 269 -1.35 14.54 -15.09
N THR A 270 -0.84 13.32 -15.29
CA THR A 270 -0.10 12.96 -16.52
C THR A 270 -0.93 13.09 -17.80
N ARG A 271 -2.22 12.71 -17.74
CA ARG A 271 -3.12 12.86 -18.89
C ARG A 271 -3.44 14.33 -19.16
N ILE A 272 -3.64 15.11 -18.10
CA ILE A 272 -3.87 16.55 -18.22
C ILE A 272 -2.63 17.21 -18.84
N TYR A 273 -1.43 16.85 -18.37
CA TYR A 273 -0.18 17.37 -18.90
C TYR A 273 -0.02 17.07 -20.41
N SER A 274 -0.31 15.84 -20.84
CA SER A 274 -0.20 15.43 -22.24
C SER A 274 -1.19 16.13 -23.19
N LEU A 275 -2.25 16.79 -22.68
CA LEU A 275 -3.16 17.62 -23.48
C LEU A 275 -2.57 18.99 -23.85
N PHE A 276 -1.57 19.46 -23.10
CA PHE A 276 -0.98 20.79 -23.28
C PHE A 276 0.45 20.76 -23.82
N ILE A 277 1.13 19.64 -23.69
CA ILE A 277 2.55 19.49 -24.03
C ILE A 277 2.74 18.18 -24.78
N ASP A 278 3.17 18.27 -26.06
CA ASP A 278 3.39 17.12 -26.95
C ASP A 278 4.58 16.21 -26.53
N ASN A 279 5.37 16.63 -25.54
CA ASN A 279 6.47 15.81 -25.05
C ASN A 279 5.96 14.65 -24.19
N GLN A 280 6.18 13.44 -24.65
CA GLN A 280 5.92 12.24 -23.83
C GLN A 280 6.87 12.23 -22.63
N LEU A 281 6.29 12.32 -21.43
CA LEU A 281 7.05 12.14 -20.18
C LEU A 281 7.58 10.71 -20.11
N SER A 282 8.84 10.57 -19.73
CA SER A 282 9.42 9.26 -19.49
C SER A 282 8.82 8.61 -18.23
N LEU A 283 8.81 7.28 -18.17
CA LEU A 283 8.28 6.55 -17.00
C LEU A 283 8.93 7.00 -15.68
N PRO A 284 10.25 7.25 -15.59
CA PRO A 284 10.89 7.81 -14.40
C PRO A 284 10.33 9.16 -13.95
N ASP A 285 9.90 10.02 -14.88
CA ASP A 285 9.39 11.35 -14.53
C ASP A 285 8.01 11.31 -13.86
N LEU A 286 7.29 10.19 -13.96
CA LEU A 286 5.91 10.05 -13.52
C LEU A 286 5.75 9.72 -12.03
N GLY A 287 6.82 9.36 -11.33
CA GLY A 287 6.71 8.97 -9.92
C GLY A 287 8.05 8.81 -9.21
N PHE A 288 8.04 8.96 -7.91
CA PHE A 288 9.24 8.89 -7.07
C PHE A 288 9.94 7.53 -7.14
N GLY A 289 9.20 6.43 -6.98
CA GLY A 289 9.75 5.07 -7.02
C GLY A 289 10.40 4.73 -8.36
N PRO A 290 9.75 4.95 -9.52
CA PRO A 290 10.35 4.80 -10.83
C PRO A 290 11.59 5.67 -11.03
N PHE A 291 11.58 6.94 -10.58
CA PHE A 291 12.72 7.84 -10.68
C PHE A 291 13.93 7.29 -9.92
N VAL A 292 13.74 6.90 -8.65
CA VAL A 292 14.83 6.32 -7.84
C VAL A 292 15.34 5.02 -8.43
N SER A 293 14.44 4.16 -8.91
CA SER A 293 14.86 2.89 -9.53
C SER A 293 15.70 3.12 -10.79
N HIS A 294 15.30 4.07 -11.63
CA HIS A 294 16.04 4.45 -12.85
C HIS A 294 17.39 5.07 -12.53
N THR A 295 17.46 6.02 -11.57
CA THR A 295 18.71 6.70 -11.20
C THR A 295 19.68 5.75 -10.49
N ALA A 296 19.19 4.82 -9.68
CA ALA A 296 19.99 3.86 -8.98
C ALA A 296 20.63 2.82 -9.92
N ASN A 297 19.86 2.27 -10.86
CA ASN A 297 20.32 1.32 -11.84
C ASN A 297 19.40 1.25 -13.05
N ASN A 298 19.77 1.97 -14.12
CA ASN A 298 18.96 2.04 -15.33
C ASN A 298 18.82 0.68 -16.05
N VAL A 299 19.86 -0.14 -16.06
CA VAL A 299 19.84 -1.45 -16.73
C VAL A 299 18.79 -2.35 -16.08
N MET A 300 18.87 -2.54 -14.77
CA MET A 300 17.91 -3.35 -14.03
C MET A 300 16.50 -2.75 -14.07
N PHE A 301 16.37 -1.42 -14.08
CA PHE A 301 15.06 -0.75 -14.23
C PHE A 301 14.41 -1.11 -15.57
N GLN A 302 15.17 -1.13 -16.67
CA GLN A 302 14.67 -1.55 -17.99
C GLN A 302 14.27 -3.03 -18.02
N GLU A 303 14.91 -3.87 -17.24
CA GLU A 303 14.55 -5.29 -17.05
C GLU A 303 13.26 -5.47 -16.20
N GLY A 304 12.68 -4.40 -15.68
CA GLY A 304 11.44 -4.44 -14.89
C GLY A 304 11.66 -4.49 -13.37
N TYR A 305 12.88 -4.34 -12.88
CA TYR A 305 13.12 -4.22 -11.44
C TYR A 305 12.65 -2.86 -10.92
N GLY A 306 12.02 -2.84 -9.74
CA GLY A 306 11.62 -1.63 -9.03
C GLY A 306 11.94 -1.73 -7.54
N LEU A 307 12.45 -0.64 -6.98
CA LEU A 307 12.84 -0.56 -5.57
C LEU A 307 11.63 -0.37 -4.63
N GLY A 308 10.50 0.09 -5.18
CA GLY A 308 9.37 0.53 -4.38
C GLY A 308 9.55 1.96 -3.87
N TRP A 309 8.74 2.35 -2.89
CA TRP A 309 8.75 3.68 -2.31
C TRP A 309 8.28 3.63 -0.85
N SER A 310 8.14 4.78 -0.17
CA SER A 310 7.63 4.87 1.21
C SER A 310 6.87 6.16 1.44
N ILE A 311 5.76 6.06 2.17
CA ILE A 311 5.02 7.25 2.62
C ILE A 311 5.88 8.19 3.48
N LEU A 312 6.81 7.65 4.27
CA LEU A 312 7.78 8.46 5.02
C LEU A 312 8.53 9.40 4.08
N LEU A 313 9.04 8.88 2.95
CA LEU A 313 9.75 9.68 1.95
C LEU A 313 8.85 10.72 1.30
N ASN A 314 7.58 10.38 1.00
CA ASN A 314 6.65 11.38 0.50
C ASN A 314 6.51 12.56 1.48
N LEU A 315 6.25 12.30 2.76
CA LEU A 315 6.08 13.36 3.75
C LEU A 315 7.38 14.16 3.95
N TYR A 316 8.53 13.49 3.90
CA TYR A 316 9.83 14.13 3.97
C TYR A 316 10.11 15.04 2.77
N LEU A 317 9.90 14.55 1.53
CA LEU A 317 10.13 15.34 0.31
C LEU A 317 9.16 16.52 0.19
N PHE A 318 7.88 16.31 0.51
CA PHE A 318 6.90 17.41 0.55
C PHE A 318 7.21 18.46 1.63
N SER A 319 8.02 18.12 2.61
CA SER A 319 8.47 19.11 3.62
C SER A 319 9.60 20.01 3.14
N PHE A 320 10.23 19.73 1.98
CA PHE A 320 11.37 20.48 1.44
C PHE A 320 12.49 20.70 2.46
N ASN A 321 12.83 19.66 3.22
CA ASN A 321 13.82 19.69 4.33
C ASN A 321 13.46 20.63 5.50
N ASN A 322 12.23 21.14 5.55
CA ASN A 322 11.79 21.93 6.68
C ASN A 322 11.20 21.02 7.78
N PRO A 323 11.82 20.92 8.97
CA PRO A 323 11.37 20.03 10.02
C PRO A 323 9.97 20.38 10.56
N LEU A 324 9.59 21.67 10.57
CA LEU A 324 8.26 22.07 11.03
C LEU A 324 7.17 21.62 10.07
N ILE A 325 7.43 21.70 8.75
CA ILE A 325 6.51 21.21 7.74
C ILE A 325 6.42 19.68 7.80
N PHE A 326 7.53 18.99 8.04
CA PHE A 326 7.54 17.54 8.24
C PHE A 326 6.69 17.11 9.45
N ILE A 327 6.85 17.78 10.59
CA ILE A 327 6.04 17.56 11.80
C ILE A 327 4.55 17.78 11.49
N PHE A 328 4.22 18.85 10.75
CA PHE A 328 2.84 19.14 10.34
C PHE A 328 2.25 18.03 9.45
N PHE A 329 3.00 17.51 8.47
CA PHE A 329 2.53 16.39 7.65
C PHE A 329 2.38 15.09 8.46
N CYS A 330 3.27 14.81 9.40
CA CYS A 330 3.11 13.70 10.35
C CYS A 330 1.83 13.86 11.19
N PHE A 331 1.52 15.08 11.65
CA PHE A 331 0.28 15.38 12.36
C PHE A 331 -0.95 15.12 11.48
N LEU A 332 -0.97 15.63 10.23
CA LEU A 332 -2.08 15.41 9.30
C LEU A 332 -2.30 13.93 9.00
N PHE A 333 -1.23 13.19 8.75
CA PHE A 333 -1.32 11.76 8.48
C PHE A 333 -1.83 10.99 9.71
N SER A 334 -1.34 11.31 10.88
CA SER A 334 -1.79 10.74 12.15
C SER A 334 -3.26 11.04 12.44
N TYR A 335 -3.70 12.29 12.20
CA TYR A 335 -5.10 12.70 12.30
C TYR A 335 -5.98 11.87 11.35
N PHE A 336 -5.53 11.70 10.12
CA PHE A 336 -6.23 10.90 9.12
C PHE A 336 -6.35 9.42 9.54
N LEU A 337 -5.26 8.80 10.02
CA LEU A 337 -5.28 7.44 10.56
C LEU A 337 -6.28 7.30 11.72
N ASN A 338 -6.28 8.26 12.64
CA ASN A 338 -7.18 8.24 13.78
C ASN A 338 -8.66 8.36 13.33
N LYS A 339 -8.96 9.17 12.30
CA LYS A 339 -10.29 9.26 11.70
C LYS A 339 -10.73 7.95 11.06
N LEU A 340 -9.84 7.26 10.37
CA LEU A 340 -10.13 5.97 9.75
C LEU A 340 -10.34 4.85 10.78
N ASP A 341 -9.61 4.86 11.89
CA ASP A 341 -9.79 3.89 12.97
C ASP A 341 -11.09 4.10 13.74
N ASN A 342 -11.47 5.38 13.96
CA ASN A 342 -12.72 5.73 14.62
C ASN A 342 -13.91 5.85 13.63
N CYS A 343 -13.82 5.16 12.51
CA CYS A 343 -14.75 5.22 11.39
C CYS A 343 -16.16 4.69 11.70
N PHE A 344 -16.33 3.90 12.74
CA PHE A 344 -17.58 3.17 13.00
C PHE A 344 -18.81 4.08 13.23
N TYR A 345 -18.60 5.32 13.60
CA TYR A 345 -19.70 6.26 13.89
C TYR A 345 -20.21 7.02 12.65
N HIS A 346 -19.50 6.97 11.50
CA HIS A 346 -19.84 7.70 10.29
C HIS A 346 -19.72 6.83 9.05
N ASP A 347 -20.76 6.77 8.22
CA ASP A 347 -20.79 5.95 7.00
C ASP A 347 -19.68 6.34 6.03
N TYR A 348 -19.42 7.64 5.84
CA TYR A 348 -18.33 8.12 4.99
C TYR A 348 -16.96 7.58 5.44
N TRP A 349 -16.62 7.74 6.73
CA TRP A 349 -15.34 7.28 7.24
C TRP A 349 -15.23 5.76 7.22
N PHE A 350 -16.34 5.05 7.48
CA PHE A 350 -16.35 3.59 7.40
C PHE A 350 -16.15 3.07 5.98
N GLY A 351 -16.80 3.71 4.99
CA GLY A 351 -16.57 3.42 3.57
C GLY A 351 -15.15 3.76 3.13
N LEU A 352 -14.64 4.94 3.52
CA LEU A 352 -13.28 5.35 3.21
C LEU A 352 -12.24 4.41 3.82
N SER A 353 -12.46 3.92 5.05
CA SER A 353 -11.59 2.92 5.68
C SER A 353 -11.63 1.60 4.92
N GLY A 354 -12.81 1.16 4.44
CA GLY A 354 -12.92 0.00 3.57
C GLY A 354 -12.14 0.12 2.26
N THR A 355 -12.09 1.32 1.69
CA THR A 355 -11.30 1.62 0.48
C THR A 355 -9.79 1.63 0.77
N LEU A 356 -9.38 2.18 1.90
CA LEU A 356 -7.98 2.54 2.17
C LEU A 356 -7.23 1.60 3.10
N ALA A 357 -7.90 0.72 3.86
CA ALA A 357 -7.24 -0.09 4.88
C ALA A 357 -6.01 -0.86 4.35
N THR A 358 -6.14 -1.50 3.18
CA THR A 358 -5.02 -2.22 2.54
C THR A 358 -3.90 -1.28 2.11
N LYS A 359 -4.24 -0.08 1.62
CA LYS A 359 -3.26 0.91 1.15
C LYS A 359 -2.48 1.51 2.31
N ILE A 360 -3.15 1.81 3.42
CA ILE A 360 -2.51 2.31 4.63
C ILE A 360 -1.56 1.28 5.24
N VAL A 361 -2.00 0.04 5.36
CA VAL A 361 -1.14 -1.02 5.89
C VAL A 361 0.10 -1.22 5.01
N PHE A 362 -0.02 -1.06 3.70
CA PHE A 362 1.09 -1.23 2.77
C PHE A 362 1.94 0.04 2.56
N SER A 363 1.46 1.20 3.01
CA SER A 363 2.09 2.51 2.76
C SER A 363 3.54 2.68 3.26
N PRO A 364 4.05 1.93 4.25
CA PRO A 364 5.49 1.94 4.55
C PRO A 364 6.37 1.50 3.36
N ARG A 365 5.79 0.80 2.38
CA ARG A 365 6.42 0.37 1.13
C ARG A 365 5.70 0.85 -0.12
N ASP A 366 4.87 1.87 -0.01
CA ASP A 366 4.05 2.38 -1.11
C ASP A 366 4.02 3.90 -1.15
N ASP A 367 3.59 4.46 -2.28
CA ASP A 367 3.48 5.90 -2.52
C ASP A 367 2.18 6.46 -1.92
N LEU A 368 2.26 7.68 -1.38
CA LEU A 368 1.12 8.50 -0.93
C LEU A 368 0.05 8.65 -2.03
N LYS A 369 0.46 8.64 -3.30
CA LYS A 369 -0.40 8.59 -4.47
C LYS A 369 -1.53 7.57 -4.32
N ASN A 370 -1.21 6.35 -3.88
CA ASN A 370 -2.20 5.29 -3.73
C ASN A 370 -3.23 5.58 -2.64
N ILE A 371 -2.89 6.33 -1.61
CA ILE A 371 -3.85 6.76 -0.60
C ILE A 371 -4.73 7.90 -1.13
N ILE A 372 -4.11 8.95 -1.69
CA ILE A 372 -4.81 10.16 -2.13
C ILE A 372 -5.76 9.85 -3.29
N HIS A 373 -5.30 9.14 -4.32
CA HIS A 373 -6.14 8.86 -5.49
C HIS A 373 -7.37 8.04 -5.11
N PHE A 374 -7.18 6.96 -4.33
CA PHE A 374 -8.30 6.14 -3.89
C PHE A 374 -9.27 6.93 -2.99
N ALA A 375 -8.76 7.81 -2.11
CA ALA A 375 -9.58 8.68 -1.28
C ALA A 375 -10.41 9.67 -2.10
N ILE A 376 -9.82 10.30 -3.13
CA ILE A 376 -10.53 11.25 -4.00
C ILE A 376 -11.65 10.55 -4.76
N PHE A 377 -11.35 9.43 -5.44
CA PHE A 377 -12.37 8.69 -6.20
C PHE A 377 -13.50 8.18 -5.32
N PHE A 378 -13.18 7.63 -4.15
CA PHE A 378 -14.19 7.23 -3.18
C PHE A 378 -15.06 8.42 -2.73
N THR A 379 -14.43 9.55 -2.42
CA THR A 379 -15.14 10.75 -1.95
C THR A 379 -16.13 11.25 -3.01
N ILE A 380 -15.71 11.36 -4.26
CA ILE A 380 -16.59 11.75 -5.37
C ILE A 380 -17.75 10.76 -5.50
N ALA A 381 -17.46 9.47 -5.55
CA ALA A 381 -18.47 8.42 -5.68
C ALA A 381 -19.46 8.40 -4.51
N TYR A 382 -18.97 8.59 -3.28
CA TYR A 382 -19.82 8.69 -2.08
C TYR A 382 -20.78 9.86 -2.15
N PHE A 383 -20.31 11.06 -2.53
CA PHE A 383 -21.18 12.22 -2.65
C PHE A 383 -22.20 12.07 -3.78
N LEU A 384 -21.83 11.52 -4.93
CA LEU A 384 -22.76 11.20 -6.01
C LEU A 384 -23.83 10.21 -5.55
N LEU A 385 -23.42 9.12 -4.89
CA LEU A 385 -24.36 8.15 -4.32
C LEU A 385 -25.31 8.79 -3.29
N LYS A 386 -24.80 9.67 -2.45
CA LYS A 386 -25.60 10.39 -1.46
C LYS A 386 -26.63 11.30 -2.11
N ILE A 387 -26.28 12.00 -3.20
CA ILE A 387 -27.25 12.81 -3.97
C ILE A 387 -28.34 11.91 -4.55
N ILE A 388 -28.00 10.82 -5.21
CA ILE A 388 -28.95 9.86 -5.76
C ILE A 388 -29.88 9.33 -4.67
N ASN A 389 -29.33 8.92 -3.53
CA ASN A 389 -30.10 8.41 -2.40
C ASN A 389 -31.09 9.44 -1.86
N THR A 390 -30.68 10.71 -1.69
CA THR A 390 -31.56 11.77 -1.20
C THR A 390 -32.67 12.11 -2.19
N THR A 391 -32.36 12.09 -3.49
CA THR A 391 -33.36 12.30 -4.55
C THR A 391 -34.41 11.19 -4.54
N LEU A 392 -33.99 9.92 -4.52
CA LEU A 392 -34.90 8.77 -4.46
C LEU A 392 -35.77 8.77 -3.18
N LEU A 393 -35.22 9.17 -2.04
CA LEU A 393 -36.01 9.32 -0.79
C LEU A 393 -37.09 10.38 -0.91
N ARG A 394 -36.84 11.49 -1.62
CA ARG A 394 -37.83 12.54 -1.86
C ARG A 394 -38.99 12.08 -2.75
N TYR A 395 -38.71 11.24 -3.75
CA TYR A 395 -39.76 10.69 -4.62
C TYR A 395 -40.61 9.59 -3.97
N ARG A 396 -40.12 8.99 -2.89
CA ARG A 396 -40.83 7.92 -2.16
C ARG A 396 -41.76 8.44 -1.08
N ASN A 397 -41.54 9.63 -0.57
CA ASN A 397 -42.38 10.34 0.37
C ASN A 397 -43.38 11.24 -0.38
#